data_4da259a24f497ec10dd53752f03e4740
#
_entry.id   4da259a24f497ec10dd53752f03e4740
#
_cell.length_a   1.000
_cell.length_b   1.000
_cell.length_c   1.000
_cell.angle_alpha   90.00
_cell.angle_beta   90.00
_cell.angle_gamma   90.00
#
_symmetry.space_group_name_H-M   'P 1'
#
loop_
_entity.id
_entity.type
_entity.pdbx_description
1 polymer ?
#
loop_
_entity_poly.entity_id
_entity_poly.type
_entity_poly.pdbx_seq_one_letter_code
_entity_poly.pdbx_strand_id
1 'polypeptide(L)'
;MEKQIKIALAGNPNCGKTTLFNALTGSNQFVGNWPGVTVEKKEGKLKKHDDVVIMDLPGIYSLSPYTLEEVVARNYLITERPDAILNIIDGTNLERNLYLTTQLTELGIPVVIAINMMDIVRKNGDEINVKELSRELGCEIIEISALKGDGVMDAAEAAIRAAKGTKTVPMHTFSGPVEHAIAHIEEAAVHSMPEEQQRWYAIKIFERDDKVLEKLTIPTETMNHIEEDIKAAETELDDDAESIITNERYIYIAQLIKGCYKKKSTEKLSTSDKIDKVVTNRWLGLPIFAVVMFLVYWVAMVGVGAPATDWANDGVFGDGWHLFTIGAADYEEATAEYDDQITRRD
;
A
#
# COMPACT_ATOMS: atom_id res chain seq x y z
N MET A 1 -6.59 -17.48 32.59
CA MET A 1 -5.75 -16.99 31.45
C MET A 1 -6.26 -15.62 31.09
N GLU A 2 -5.45 -14.62 31.20
CA GLU A 2 -5.82 -13.29 30.66
C GLU A 2 -6.08 -13.43 29.18
N LYS A 3 -7.14 -12.80 28.68
CA LYS A 3 -7.51 -12.81 27.26
C LYS A 3 -6.41 -12.10 26.49
N GLN A 4 -5.80 -12.79 25.53
CA GLN A 4 -4.80 -12.20 24.64
C GLN A 4 -5.44 -11.09 23.77
N ILE A 5 -4.84 -9.92 23.74
CA ILE A 5 -5.28 -8.79 22.92
C ILE A 5 -4.72 -8.98 21.49
N LYS A 6 -5.60 -8.95 20.50
CA LYS A 6 -5.24 -9.01 19.08
C LYS A 6 -5.37 -7.63 18.44
N ILE A 7 -4.29 -7.09 17.91
CA ILE A 7 -4.26 -5.82 17.17
C ILE A 7 -3.95 -6.10 15.71
N ALA A 8 -4.82 -5.68 14.81
CA ALA A 8 -4.55 -5.72 13.37
C ALA A 8 -3.77 -4.49 12.94
N LEU A 9 -2.64 -4.69 12.28
CA LEU A 9 -1.89 -3.61 11.62
C LEU A 9 -2.35 -3.49 10.17
N ALA A 10 -3.07 -2.40 9.86
CA ALA A 10 -3.61 -2.13 8.54
C ALA A 10 -2.96 -0.88 7.92
N GLY A 11 -2.95 -0.78 6.61
CA GLY A 11 -2.45 0.41 5.90
C GLY A 11 -2.18 0.15 4.43
N ASN A 12 -2.00 1.23 3.68
CA ASN A 12 -1.74 1.17 2.26
C ASN A 12 -0.36 0.55 1.95
N PRO A 13 -0.14 0.01 0.75
CA PRO A 13 1.19 -0.36 0.31
C PRO A 13 2.16 0.83 0.40
N ASN A 14 3.39 0.56 0.85
CA ASN A 14 4.48 1.53 0.99
C ASN A 14 4.28 2.64 2.07
N CYS A 15 3.26 2.57 2.92
CA CYS A 15 3.10 3.51 4.05
C CYS A 15 4.09 3.26 5.21
N GLY A 16 4.95 2.23 5.12
CA GLY A 16 5.91 1.86 6.16
C GLY A 16 5.41 0.78 7.13
N LYS A 17 4.36 0.04 6.78
CA LYS A 17 3.71 -0.99 7.61
C LYS A 17 4.69 -2.06 8.09
N THR A 18 5.47 -2.67 7.19
CA THR A 18 6.48 -3.68 7.53
C THR A 18 7.57 -3.12 8.47
N THR A 19 7.98 -1.87 8.28
CA THR A 19 8.94 -1.21 9.16
C THR A 19 8.37 -1.05 10.56
N LEU A 20 7.11 -0.61 10.67
CA LEU A 20 6.42 -0.48 11.95
C LEU A 20 6.24 -1.85 12.62
N PHE A 21 5.79 -2.87 11.89
CA PHE A 21 5.64 -4.23 12.39
C PHE A 21 6.94 -4.78 12.99
N ASN A 22 8.05 -4.64 12.26
CA ASN A 22 9.37 -5.07 12.73
C ASN A 22 9.85 -4.28 13.96
N ALA A 23 9.57 -2.99 14.01
CA ALA A 23 9.90 -2.15 15.17
C ALA A 23 9.11 -2.57 16.42
N LEU A 24 7.83 -2.94 16.27
CA LEU A 24 6.94 -3.36 17.35
C LEU A 24 7.25 -4.78 17.86
N THR A 25 7.51 -5.72 16.97
CA THR A 25 7.62 -7.16 17.33
C THR A 25 9.07 -7.65 17.44
N GLY A 26 10.01 -7.05 16.75
CA GLY A 26 11.41 -7.48 16.74
C GLY A 26 11.59 -8.86 16.11
N SER A 27 12.25 -9.78 16.83
CA SER A 27 12.50 -11.16 16.39
C SER A 27 11.35 -12.14 16.71
N ASN A 28 10.34 -11.71 17.47
CA ASN A 28 9.25 -12.57 17.93
C ASN A 28 8.11 -12.61 16.89
N GLN A 29 8.42 -13.09 15.70
CA GLN A 29 7.50 -13.14 14.57
C GLN A 29 7.26 -14.57 14.11
N PHE A 30 6.04 -14.86 13.72
CA PHE A 30 5.65 -16.06 12.99
C PHE A 30 5.28 -15.65 11.56
N VAL A 31 5.84 -16.34 10.58
CA VAL A 31 5.59 -16.12 9.16
C VAL A 31 5.03 -17.39 8.54
N GLY A 32 3.94 -17.28 7.84
CA GLY A 32 3.27 -18.38 7.13
C GLY A 32 2.43 -17.84 5.99
N ASN A 33 1.47 -18.61 5.51
CA ASN A 33 0.49 -18.14 4.53
C ASN A 33 -0.90 -18.11 5.15
N TRP A 34 -1.75 -17.23 4.64
CA TRP A 34 -3.16 -17.25 4.98
C TRP A 34 -3.80 -18.55 4.45
N PRO A 35 -4.75 -19.15 5.20
CA PRO A 35 -5.38 -20.40 4.78
C PRO A 35 -6.00 -20.33 3.38
N GLY A 36 -5.61 -21.26 2.51
CA GLY A 36 -6.19 -21.41 1.17
C GLY A 36 -5.69 -20.42 0.12
N VAL A 37 -4.72 -19.56 0.45
CA VAL A 37 -4.16 -18.57 -0.49
C VAL A 37 -2.64 -18.46 -0.34
N THR A 38 -1.98 -17.90 -1.36
CA THR A 38 -0.52 -17.68 -1.38
C THR A 38 -0.08 -16.37 -0.72
N VAL A 39 -1.02 -15.65 -0.08
CA VAL A 39 -0.75 -14.38 0.59
C VAL A 39 -0.03 -14.64 1.91
N GLU A 40 1.06 -13.92 2.15
CA GLU A 40 1.87 -14.05 3.36
C GLU A 40 1.11 -13.56 4.60
N LYS A 41 1.15 -14.36 5.67
CA LYS A 41 0.61 -14.04 7.00
C LYS A 41 1.76 -13.81 7.95
N LYS A 42 1.78 -12.65 8.60
CA LYS A 42 2.75 -12.33 9.65
C LYS A 42 2.03 -11.98 10.95
N GLU A 43 2.44 -12.61 12.02
CA GLU A 43 2.00 -12.26 13.37
C GLU A 43 3.18 -12.22 14.32
N GLY A 44 3.10 -11.40 15.36
CA GLY A 44 4.18 -11.30 16.30
C GLY A 44 3.71 -10.72 17.63
N LYS A 45 4.40 -11.10 18.72
CA LYS A 45 4.16 -10.52 20.03
C LYS A 45 4.74 -9.11 20.10
N LEU A 46 3.97 -8.22 20.69
CA LEU A 46 4.43 -6.86 20.95
C LEU A 46 5.55 -6.87 21.98
N LYS A 47 6.63 -6.10 21.72
CA LYS A 47 7.71 -5.91 22.71
C LYS A 47 7.14 -5.38 24.03
N LYS A 48 7.59 -5.91 25.16
CA LYS A 48 7.17 -5.57 26.53
C LYS A 48 5.73 -5.94 26.90
N HIS A 49 4.97 -6.57 26.01
CA HIS A 49 3.58 -6.99 26.20
C HIS A 49 3.37 -8.40 25.64
N ASP A 50 3.65 -9.43 26.44
CA ASP A 50 3.53 -10.83 25.99
C ASP A 50 2.08 -11.27 25.76
N ASP A 51 1.12 -10.54 26.29
CA ASP A 51 -0.32 -10.70 26.16
C ASP A 51 -0.91 -10.05 24.91
N VAL A 52 -0.09 -9.31 24.13
CA VAL A 52 -0.53 -8.58 22.92
C VAL A 52 0.10 -9.18 21.68
N VAL A 53 -0.74 -9.53 20.71
CA VAL A 53 -0.32 -10.01 19.39
C VAL A 53 -0.68 -8.98 18.32
N ILE A 54 0.29 -8.65 17.49
CA ILE A 54 0.12 -7.82 16.30
C ILE A 54 -0.01 -8.73 15.08
N MET A 55 -1.10 -8.58 14.34
CA MET A 55 -1.32 -9.24 13.06
C MET A 55 -1.03 -8.26 11.93
N ASP A 56 -0.01 -8.54 11.12
CA ASP A 56 0.31 -7.73 9.93
C ASP A 56 -0.62 -8.12 8.78
N LEU A 57 -1.56 -7.25 8.44
CA LEU A 57 -2.43 -7.46 7.28
C LEU A 57 -1.70 -7.11 5.98
N PRO A 58 -2.08 -7.70 4.84
CA PRO A 58 -1.57 -7.27 3.55
C PRO A 58 -1.75 -5.76 3.34
N GLY A 59 -0.87 -5.13 2.56
CA GLY A 59 -1.04 -3.72 2.19
C GLY A 59 -2.17 -3.58 1.18
N ILE A 60 -3.21 -2.84 1.53
CA ILE A 60 -4.43 -2.68 0.74
C ILE A 60 -4.79 -1.22 0.58
N TYR A 61 -5.53 -0.88 -0.47
CA TYR A 61 -6.05 0.46 -0.69
C TYR A 61 -7.52 0.58 -0.30
N SER A 62 -8.24 -0.52 -0.31
CA SER A 62 -9.67 -0.59 -0.04
C SER A 62 -10.04 -1.93 0.60
N LEU A 63 -11.18 -1.98 1.26
CA LEU A 63 -11.84 -3.22 1.69
C LEU A 63 -12.79 -3.78 0.61
N SER A 64 -12.87 -3.15 -0.57
CA SER A 64 -13.56 -3.70 -1.72
C SER A 64 -12.67 -4.76 -2.40
N PRO A 65 -13.17 -5.98 -2.65
CA PRO A 65 -12.31 -7.14 -2.91
C PRO A 65 -11.94 -7.28 -4.39
N TYR A 66 -11.05 -6.45 -4.88
CA TYR A 66 -10.50 -6.57 -6.23
C TYR A 66 -9.25 -7.46 -6.29
N THR A 67 -8.49 -7.53 -5.20
CA THR A 67 -7.26 -8.35 -5.11
C THR A 67 -7.40 -9.43 -4.03
N LEU A 68 -6.55 -10.48 -4.10
CA LEU A 68 -6.53 -11.52 -3.07
C LEU A 68 -6.12 -10.96 -1.70
N GLU A 69 -5.22 -10.00 -1.69
CA GLU A 69 -4.77 -9.30 -0.50
C GLU A 69 -5.92 -8.56 0.19
N GLU A 70 -6.77 -7.86 -0.59
CA GLU A 70 -7.95 -7.15 -0.08
C GLU A 70 -9.01 -8.12 0.45
N VAL A 71 -9.23 -9.24 -0.24
CA VAL A 71 -10.12 -10.31 0.23
C VAL A 71 -9.65 -10.86 1.58
N VAL A 72 -8.35 -11.15 1.71
CA VAL A 72 -7.76 -11.68 2.95
C VAL A 72 -7.90 -10.69 4.10
N ALA A 73 -7.52 -9.43 3.90
CA ALA A 73 -7.60 -8.40 4.92
C ALA A 73 -9.05 -8.17 5.37
N ARG A 74 -9.98 -8.03 4.41
CA ARG A 74 -11.41 -7.88 4.69
C ARG A 74 -11.98 -9.05 5.47
N ASN A 75 -11.73 -10.28 5.03
CA ASN A 75 -12.24 -11.47 5.70
C ASN A 75 -11.72 -11.57 7.14
N TYR A 76 -10.42 -11.29 7.36
CA TYR A 76 -9.85 -11.28 8.70
C TYR A 76 -10.54 -10.24 9.59
N LEU A 77 -10.70 -9.01 9.14
CA LEU A 77 -11.31 -7.94 9.94
C LEU A 77 -12.79 -8.23 10.28
N ILE A 78 -13.53 -8.84 9.36
CA ILE A 78 -14.96 -9.13 9.55
C ILE A 78 -15.16 -10.40 10.40
N THR A 79 -14.37 -11.46 10.16
CA THR A 79 -14.58 -12.78 10.78
C THR A 79 -13.89 -12.91 12.12
N GLU A 80 -12.59 -12.55 12.17
CA GLU A 80 -11.79 -12.67 13.40
C GLU A 80 -12.00 -11.50 14.37
N ARG A 81 -12.42 -10.34 13.85
CA ARG A 81 -12.70 -9.13 14.61
C ARG A 81 -11.65 -8.85 15.69
N PRO A 82 -10.47 -8.36 15.33
CA PRO A 82 -9.42 -8.01 16.29
C PRO A 82 -9.94 -7.02 17.34
N ASP A 83 -9.32 -6.99 18.51
CA ASP A 83 -9.72 -6.09 19.59
C ASP A 83 -9.46 -4.61 19.27
N ALA A 84 -8.50 -4.32 18.38
CA ALA A 84 -8.28 -2.98 17.80
C ALA A 84 -7.58 -3.06 16.45
N ILE A 85 -7.67 -1.97 15.68
CA ILE A 85 -6.94 -1.76 14.43
C ILE A 85 -5.93 -0.62 14.64
N LEU A 86 -4.66 -0.88 14.37
CA LEU A 86 -3.63 0.14 14.23
C LEU A 86 -3.45 0.44 12.75
N ASN A 87 -4.05 1.53 12.28
CA ASN A 87 -3.99 1.95 10.88
C ASN A 87 -2.80 2.87 10.66
N ILE A 88 -1.80 2.41 9.91
CA ILE A 88 -0.66 3.24 9.53
C ILE A 88 -0.93 3.95 8.21
N ILE A 89 -0.76 5.27 8.20
CA ILE A 89 -0.95 6.13 7.03
C ILE A 89 0.32 6.92 6.73
N ASP A 90 0.54 7.22 5.45
CA ASP A 90 1.64 8.05 4.98
C ASP A 90 1.26 9.53 5.10
N GLY A 91 1.94 10.26 5.98
CA GLY A 91 1.70 11.71 6.21
C GLY A 91 2.03 12.58 4.99
N THR A 92 2.83 12.10 4.06
CA THR A 92 3.14 12.81 2.81
C THR A 92 2.07 12.65 1.74
N ASN A 93 1.12 11.71 1.94
CA ASN A 93 0.09 11.33 0.98
C ASN A 93 -1.25 10.99 1.66
N LEU A 94 -1.73 11.91 2.51
CA LEU A 94 -2.88 11.70 3.39
C LEU A 94 -4.14 11.32 2.61
N GLU A 95 -4.48 12.02 1.54
CA GLU A 95 -5.71 11.85 0.77
C GLU A 95 -5.92 10.39 0.35
N ARG A 96 -4.90 9.79 -0.23
CA ARG A 96 -4.94 8.41 -0.68
C ARG A 96 -5.08 7.40 0.48
N ASN A 97 -4.44 7.70 1.61
CA ASN A 97 -4.44 6.80 2.76
C ASN A 97 -5.73 6.88 3.58
N LEU A 98 -6.36 8.04 3.63
CA LEU A 98 -7.61 8.26 4.36
C LEU A 98 -8.79 7.47 3.75
N TYR A 99 -8.73 7.10 2.47
CA TYR A 99 -9.78 6.28 1.85
C TYR A 99 -9.96 4.92 2.54
N LEU A 100 -8.85 4.22 2.81
CA LEU A 100 -8.89 2.99 3.61
C LEU A 100 -9.33 3.28 5.06
N THR A 101 -8.85 4.40 5.63
CA THR A 101 -9.19 4.79 7.00
C THR A 101 -10.70 4.95 7.20
N THR A 102 -11.41 5.61 6.26
CA THR A 102 -12.87 5.74 6.36
C THR A 102 -13.58 4.39 6.39
N GLN A 103 -13.15 3.44 5.56
CA GLN A 103 -13.71 2.09 5.55
C GLN A 103 -13.40 1.29 6.83
N LEU A 104 -12.21 1.48 7.42
CA LEU A 104 -11.84 0.81 8.68
C LEU A 104 -12.68 1.33 9.85
N THR A 105 -13.02 2.62 9.89
CA THR A 105 -13.87 3.19 10.94
C THR A 105 -15.32 2.69 10.86
N GLU A 106 -15.80 2.34 9.66
CA GLU A 106 -17.14 1.80 9.44
C GLU A 106 -17.31 0.37 10.02
N LEU A 107 -16.22 -0.37 10.29
CA LEU A 107 -16.27 -1.74 10.84
C LEU A 107 -16.72 -1.84 12.30
N GLY A 108 -16.79 -0.70 13.02
CA GLY A 108 -17.11 -0.67 14.44
C GLY A 108 -16.07 -1.35 15.35
N ILE A 109 -14.84 -1.55 14.84
CA ILE A 109 -13.68 -2.00 15.60
C ILE A 109 -12.92 -0.75 16.05
N PRO A 110 -12.39 -0.69 17.30
CA PRO A 110 -11.56 0.44 17.73
C PRO A 110 -10.38 0.69 16.78
N VAL A 111 -10.27 1.91 16.26
CA VAL A 111 -9.21 2.31 15.32
C VAL A 111 -8.31 3.35 15.95
N VAL A 112 -7.00 3.13 15.89
CA VAL A 112 -5.97 4.13 16.16
C VAL A 112 -5.20 4.40 14.88
N ILE A 113 -4.93 5.64 14.58
CA ILE A 113 -4.22 6.05 13.37
C ILE A 113 -2.78 6.42 13.73
N ALA A 114 -1.81 5.80 13.07
CA ALA A 114 -0.40 6.15 13.15
C ALA A 114 0.01 6.89 11.87
N ILE A 115 0.19 8.22 11.95
CA ILE A 115 0.67 9.02 10.82
C ILE A 115 2.19 8.88 10.76
N ASN A 116 2.65 8.13 9.75
CA ASN A 116 4.08 7.87 9.51
C ASN A 116 4.72 8.94 8.63
N MET A 117 6.05 8.92 8.57
CA MET A 117 6.86 9.86 7.79
C MET A 117 6.72 11.32 8.23
N MET A 118 6.37 11.57 9.50
CA MET A 118 6.24 12.91 10.05
C MET A 118 7.54 13.71 10.04
N ASP A 119 8.67 13.05 10.03
CA ASP A 119 9.97 13.68 9.83
C ASP A 119 10.12 14.27 8.41
N ILE A 120 9.55 13.62 7.39
CA ILE A 120 9.53 14.10 6.01
C ILE A 120 8.53 15.25 5.87
N VAL A 121 7.32 15.12 6.44
CA VAL A 121 6.30 16.17 6.45
C VAL A 121 6.89 17.46 7.04
N ARG A 122 7.51 17.38 8.22
CA ARG A 122 8.15 18.53 8.88
C ARG A 122 9.34 19.10 8.08
N LYS A 123 10.16 18.22 7.46
CA LYS A 123 11.26 18.64 6.59
C LYS A 123 10.78 19.42 5.38
N ASN A 124 9.65 19.04 4.78
CA ASN A 124 9.03 19.75 3.68
C ASN A 124 8.39 21.07 4.13
N GLY A 125 8.18 21.25 5.42
CA GLY A 125 7.52 22.39 6.03
C GLY A 125 6.00 22.33 5.92
N ASP A 126 5.46 21.15 5.61
CA ASP A 126 4.02 20.90 5.63
C ASP A 126 3.53 20.74 7.08
N GLU A 127 2.29 21.12 7.33
CA GLU A 127 1.67 21.06 8.65
C GLU A 127 0.39 20.23 8.59
N ILE A 128 0.27 19.28 9.52
CA ILE A 128 -0.95 18.49 9.73
C ILE A 128 -1.53 18.87 11.07
N ASN A 129 -2.77 19.35 11.10
CA ASN A 129 -3.51 19.58 12.34
C ASN A 129 -4.06 18.23 12.85
N VAL A 130 -3.21 17.50 13.57
CA VAL A 130 -3.55 16.16 14.09
C VAL A 130 -4.73 16.18 15.04
N LYS A 131 -4.89 17.25 15.84
CA LYS A 131 -6.02 17.37 16.77
C LYS A 131 -7.35 17.50 16.06
N GLU A 132 -7.39 18.32 15.02
CA GLU A 132 -8.57 18.51 14.19
C GLU A 132 -8.90 17.23 13.42
N LEU A 133 -7.90 16.62 12.80
CA LEU A 133 -8.06 15.36 12.08
C LEU A 133 -8.56 14.24 12.99
N SER A 134 -8.06 14.16 14.23
CA SER A 134 -8.52 13.21 15.25
C SER A 134 -9.98 13.42 15.62
N ARG A 135 -10.39 14.67 15.76
CA ARG A 135 -11.78 15.03 16.07
C ARG A 135 -12.73 14.64 14.93
N GLU A 136 -12.36 14.98 13.71
CA GLU A 136 -13.18 14.73 12.52
C GLU A 136 -13.30 13.24 12.17
N LEU A 137 -12.26 12.45 12.45
CA LEU A 137 -12.26 10.98 12.21
C LEU A 137 -12.79 10.19 13.41
N GLY A 138 -12.93 10.79 14.57
CA GLY A 138 -13.35 10.11 15.80
C GLY A 138 -12.34 9.07 16.31
N CYS A 139 -11.05 9.18 15.94
CA CYS A 139 -10.00 8.25 16.27
C CYS A 139 -8.81 8.92 16.96
N GLU A 140 -8.16 8.23 17.91
CA GLU A 140 -6.87 8.69 18.44
C GLU A 140 -5.81 8.62 17.33
N ILE A 141 -5.03 9.70 17.18
CA ILE A 141 -4.00 9.81 16.15
C ILE A 141 -2.64 10.04 16.81
N ILE A 142 -1.66 9.24 16.44
CA ILE A 142 -0.27 9.32 16.91
C ILE A 142 0.64 9.62 15.72
N GLU A 143 1.48 10.64 15.88
CA GLU A 143 2.54 10.95 14.92
C GLU A 143 3.73 10.02 15.11
N ILE A 144 4.19 9.38 14.03
CA ILE A 144 5.33 8.47 14.10
C ILE A 144 6.36 8.72 13.00
N SER A 145 7.57 8.23 13.23
CA SER A 145 8.55 7.93 12.20
C SER A 145 9.04 6.49 12.41
N ALA A 146 8.42 5.55 11.71
CA ALA A 146 8.73 4.13 11.87
C ALA A 146 10.21 3.81 11.60
N LEU A 147 10.84 4.54 10.66
CA LEU A 147 12.25 4.38 10.32
C LEU A 147 13.17 4.84 11.46
N LYS A 148 12.80 5.91 12.18
CA LYS A 148 13.59 6.45 13.30
C LYS A 148 13.22 5.81 14.64
N GLY A 149 12.08 5.14 14.71
CA GLY A 149 11.54 4.57 15.92
C GLY A 149 10.75 5.57 16.79
N ASP A 150 10.54 6.80 16.31
CA ASP A 150 9.83 7.85 17.06
C ASP A 150 8.32 7.55 17.11
N GLY A 151 7.70 7.63 18.29
CA GLY A 151 6.27 7.45 18.49
C GLY A 151 5.73 6.02 18.29
N VAL A 152 6.60 5.06 17.92
CA VAL A 152 6.22 3.67 17.59
C VAL A 152 5.54 2.97 18.76
N MET A 153 6.13 3.05 19.96
CA MET A 153 5.52 2.42 21.15
C MET A 153 4.29 3.20 21.63
N ASP A 154 4.26 4.51 21.47
CA ASP A 154 3.09 5.33 21.83
C ASP A 154 1.87 4.92 20.99
N ALA A 155 2.07 4.64 19.70
CA ALA A 155 1.01 4.13 18.82
C ALA A 155 0.51 2.74 19.24
N ALA A 156 1.41 1.84 19.67
CA ALA A 156 1.03 0.54 20.19
C ALA A 156 0.26 0.65 21.51
N GLU A 157 0.70 1.50 22.44
CA GLU A 157 0.01 1.75 23.70
C GLU A 157 -1.38 2.38 23.49
N ALA A 158 -1.50 3.29 22.50
CA ALA A 158 -2.79 3.82 22.10
C ALA A 158 -3.72 2.72 21.59
N ALA A 159 -3.22 1.79 20.75
CA ALA A 159 -4.00 0.68 20.24
C ALA A 159 -4.42 -0.29 21.39
N ILE A 160 -3.57 -0.53 22.38
CA ILE A 160 -3.91 -1.34 23.58
C ILE A 160 -5.01 -0.63 24.39
N ARG A 161 -4.93 0.69 24.57
CA ARG A 161 -5.97 1.48 25.25
C ARG A 161 -7.30 1.39 24.49
N ALA A 162 -7.26 1.54 23.17
CA ALA A 162 -8.43 1.44 22.30
C ALA A 162 -9.07 0.05 22.39
N ALA A 163 -8.26 -1.04 22.40
CA ALA A 163 -8.75 -2.41 22.55
C ALA A 163 -9.51 -2.67 23.87
N LYS A 164 -9.23 -1.87 24.89
CA LYS A 164 -9.89 -1.96 26.24
C LYS A 164 -10.99 -0.91 26.40
N GLY A 165 -11.13 -0.02 25.45
CA GLY A 165 -12.01 1.16 25.53
C GLY A 165 -13.33 0.97 24.78
N THR A 166 -13.90 2.11 24.38
CA THR A 166 -15.12 2.19 23.57
C THR A 166 -14.82 1.99 22.09
N LYS A 167 -15.81 1.49 21.35
CA LYS A 167 -15.75 1.27 19.92
C LYS A 167 -15.61 2.59 19.14
N THR A 168 -14.95 2.55 18.00
CA THR A 168 -14.93 3.68 17.08
C THR A 168 -16.30 3.80 16.40
N VAL A 169 -16.84 5.00 16.42
CA VAL A 169 -18.07 5.33 15.69
C VAL A 169 -17.65 6.15 14.46
N PRO A 170 -18.06 5.76 13.24
CA PRO A 170 -17.74 6.52 12.05
C PRO A 170 -18.38 7.91 12.15
N MET A 171 -17.59 8.95 11.92
CA MET A 171 -18.06 10.34 11.94
C MET A 171 -18.56 10.79 10.56
N HIS A 172 -18.28 10.01 9.53
CA HIS A 172 -18.73 10.29 8.17
C HIS A 172 -20.21 9.96 8.00
N THR A 173 -20.96 10.96 7.50
CA THR A 173 -22.33 10.79 7.02
C THR A 173 -22.38 11.05 5.52
N PHE A 174 -23.13 10.23 4.79
CA PHE A 174 -23.34 10.40 3.35
C PHE A 174 -24.37 11.48 3.05
N SER A 175 -24.60 11.81 1.78
CA SER A 175 -25.67 12.70 1.36
C SER A 175 -27.06 12.17 1.76
N GLY A 176 -28.05 13.05 1.85
CA GLY A 176 -29.39 12.72 2.35
C GLY A 176 -30.02 11.48 1.70
N PRO A 177 -30.06 11.35 0.35
CA PRO A 177 -30.63 10.19 -0.32
C PRO A 177 -29.92 8.87 0.03
N VAL A 178 -28.58 8.90 0.09
CA VAL A 178 -27.77 7.74 0.44
C VAL A 178 -27.96 7.35 1.90
N GLU A 179 -27.95 8.33 2.81
CA GLU A 179 -28.12 8.10 4.23
C GLU A 179 -29.51 7.53 4.55
N HIS A 180 -30.54 8.01 3.86
CA HIS A 180 -31.90 7.48 3.97
C HIS A 180 -31.96 6.01 3.55
N ALA A 181 -31.37 5.67 2.40
CA ALA A 181 -31.34 4.28 1.93
C ALA A 181 -30.54 3.36 2.87
N ILE A 182 -29.38 3.83 3.38
CA ILE A 182 -28.57 3.07 4.34
C ILE A 182 -29.34 2.82 5.64
N ALA A 183 -30.01 3.84 6.20
CA ALA A 183 -30.83 3.68 7.41
C ALA A 183 -31.98 2.68 7.22
N HIS A 184 -32.65 2.70 6.07
CA HIS A 184 -33.67 1.70 5.71
C HIS A 184 -33.09 0.29 5.63
N ILE A 185 -31.91 0.13 5.03
CA ILE A 185 -31.22 -1.15 4.96
C ILE A 185 -30.83 -1.65 6.34
N GLU A 186 -30.33 -0.76 7.23
CA GLU A 186 -29.99 -1.10 8.62
C GLU A 186 -31.20 -1.69 9.34
N GLU A 187 -32.35 -1.04 9.21
CA GLU A 187 -33.59 -1.50 9.87
C GLU A 187 -34.15 -2.78 9.25
N ALA A 188 -34.21 -2.86 7.91
CA ALA A 188 -34.89 -3.93 7.21
C ALA A 188 -34.10 -5.25 7.11
N ALA A 189 -32.76 -5.17 6.95
CA ALA A 189 -31.93 -6.32 6.61
C ALA A 189 -30.94 -6.73 7.70
N VAL A 190 -30.42 -5.81 8.49
CA VAL A 190 -29.32 -6.07 9.41
C VAL A 190 -29.57 -5.68 10.87
N HIS A 191 -30.79 -5.26 11.21
CA HIS A 191 -31.18 -4.88 12.58
C HIS A 191 -30.91 -5.96 13.63
N SER A 192 -30.95 -7.24 13.26
CA SER A 192 -30.63 -8.37 14.15
C SER A 192 -29.14 -8.55 14.44
N MET A 193 -28.27 -7.86 13.70
CA MET A 193 -26.82 -7.89 13.91
C MET A 193 -26.41 -6.98 15.07
N PRO A 194 -25.19 -7.17 15.62
CA PRO A 194 -24.62 -6.21 16.56
C PRO A 194 -24.59 -4.80 15.94
N GLU A 195 -25.04 -3.80 16.73
CA GLU A 195 -25.18 -2.41 16.29
C GLU A 195 -23.95 -1.86 15.56
N GLU A 196 -22.76 -2.21 16.09
CA GLU A 196 -21.47 -1.80 15.52
C GLU A 196 -21.16 -2.37 14.15
N GLN A 197 -21.90 -3.38 13.69
CA GLN A 197 -21.71 -4.01 12.38
C GLN A 197 -22.74 -3.55 11.35
N GLN A 198 -23.87 -3.06 11.80
CA GLN A 198 -25.01 -2.75 10.93
C GLN A 198 -24.62 -1.76 9.85
N ARG A 199 -23.92 -0.69 10.21
CA ARG A 199 -23.49 0.36 9.27
C ARG A 199 -22.65 -0.19 8.10
N TRP A 200 -21.63 -1.00 8.41
CA TRP A 200 -20.77 -1.57 7.39
C TRP A 200 -21.55 -2.50 6.44
N TYR A 201 -22.40 -3.38 7.02
CA TYR A 201 -23.20 -4.29 6.21
C TYR A 201 -24.23 -3.53 5.35
N ALA A 202 -24.86 -2.50 5.88
CA ALA A 202 -25.81 -1.68 5.15
C ALA A 202 -25.14 -0.96 3.96
N ILE A 203 -23.96 -0.40 4.14
CA ILE A 203 -23.18 0.21 3.05
C ILE A 203 -22.85 -0.85 1.99
N LYS A 204 -22.45 -2.07 2.38
CA LYS A 204 -22.13 -3.13 1.43
C LYS A 204 -23.35 -3.67 0.69
N ILE A 205 -24.51 -3.71 1.32
CA ILE A 205 -25.79 -4.04 0.65
C ILE A 205 -26.14 -2.93 -0.35
N PHE A 206 -25.99 -1.66 0.02
CA PHE A 206 -26.21 -0.52 -0.87
C PHE A 206 -25.30 -0.59 -2.11
N GLU A 207 -24.00 -0.91 -1.92
CA GLU A 207 -23.02 -1.12 -3.00
C GLU A 207 -23.29 -2.39 -3.83
N ARG A 208 -24.29 -3.24 -3.45
CA ARG A 208 -24.57 -4.57 -4.04
C ARG A 208 -23.35 -5.49 -4.03
N ASP A 209 -22.56 -5.50 -2.92
CA ASP A 209 -21.38 -6.39 -2.79
C ASP A 209 -21.81 -7.86 -2.77
N ASP A 210 -21.59 -8.58 -3.86
CA ASP A 210 -21.98 -9.99 -4.04
C ASP A 210 -21.47 -10.89 -2.91
N LYS A 211 -20.22 -10.66 -2.47
CA LYS A 211 -19.59 -11.47 -1.41
C LYS A 211 -20.25 -11.30 -0.03
N VAL A 212 -20.87 -10.15 0.19
CA VAL A 212 -21.65 -9.87 1.39
C VAL A 212 -23.06 -10.44 1.23
N LEU A 213 -23.69 -10.20 0.10
CA LEU A 213 -25.03 -10.69 -0.20
C LEU A 213 -25.11 -12.22 -0.15
N GLU A 214 -24.08 -12.94 -0.65
CA GLU A 214 -23.99 -14.41 -0.56
C GLU A 214 -24.00 -14.95 0.88
N LYS A 215 -23.57 -14.16 1.86
CA LYS A 215 -23.49 -14.55 3.28
C LYS A 215 -24.73 -14.18 4.08
N LEU A 216 -25.58 -13.33 3.53
CA LEU A 216 -26.78 -12.84 4.19
C LEU A 216 -28.00 -13.58 3.69
N THR A 217 -28.92 -13.88 4.61
CA THR A 217 -30.23 -14.44 4.26
C THR A 217 -31.27 -13.33 4.35
N ILE A 218 -31.42 -12.57 3.27
CA ILE A 218 -32.40 -11.48 3.18
C ILE A 218 -33.63 -12.00 2.44
N PRO A 219 -34.88 -11.85 2.98
CA PRO A 219 -36.08 -12.21 2.28
C PRO A 219 -36.20 -11.44 0.96
N THR A 220 -36.72 -12.10 -0.10
CA THR A 220 -36.83 -11.50 -1.44
C THR A 220 -37.70 -10.23 -1.45
N GLU A 221 -38.74 -10.19 -0.65
CA GLU A 221 -39.61 -9.02 -0.52
C GLU A 221 -38.85 -7.82 0.07
N THR A 222 -38.09 -8.06 1.14
CA THR A 222 -37.22 -7.05 1.76
C THR A 222 -36.16 -6.56 0.77
N MET A 223 -35.51 -7.49 0.04
CA MET A 223 -34.52 -7.12 -0.95
C MET A 223 -35.09 -6.27 -2.10
N ASN A 224 -36.34 -6.53 -2.52
CA ASN A 224 -36.98 -5.70 -3.53
C ASN A 224 -37.20 -4.26 -3.05
N HIS A 225 -37.64 -4.05 -1.80
CA HIS A 225 -37.78 -2.70 -1.22
C HIS A 225 -36.45 -1.99 -1.12
N ILE A 226 -35.39 -2.67 -0.64
CA ILE A 226 -34.04 -2.13 -0.59
C ILE A 226 -33.56 -1.70 -1.97
N GLU A 227 -33.82 -2.52 -2.99
CA GLU A 227 -33.45 -2.22 -4.37
C GLU A 227 -34.22 -1.01 -4.95
N GLU A 228 -35.44 -0.75 -4.51
CA GLU A 228 -36.21 0.46 -4.85
C GLU A 228 -35.54 1.72 -4.25
N ASP A 229 -35.10 1.66 -2.97
CA ASP A 229 -34.42 2.76 -2.31
C ASP A 229 -33.04 3.06 -2.94
N ILE A 230 -32.28 2.00 -3.27
CA ILE A 230 -31.00 2.15 -3.97
C ILE A 230 -31.18 2.82 -5.33
N LYS A 231 -32.15 2.35 -6.14
CA LYS A 231 -32.46 2.94 -7.44
C LYS A 231 -32.96 4.38 -7.36
N ALA A 232 -33.69 4.73 -6.31
CA ALA A 232 -34.09 6.11 -6.07
C ALA A 232 -32.86 7.01 -5.84
N ALA A 233 -31.91 6.56 -5.02
CA ALA A 233 -30.65 7.28 -4.79
C ALA A 233 -29.79 7.36 -6.06
N GLU A 234 -29.66 6.28 -6.83
CA GLU A 234 -28.95 6.27 -8.12
C GLU A 234 -29.57 7.23 -9.13
N THR A 235 -30.90 7.29 -9.18
CA THR A 235 -31.62 8.21 -10.08
C THR A 235 -31.42 9.67 -9.68
N GLU A 236 -31.43 9.98 -8.37
CA GLU A 236 -31.26 11.33 -7.86
C GLU A 236 -29.82 11.84 -8.05
N LEU A 237 -28.84 10.96 -7.89
CA LEU A 237 -27.40 11.31 -7.97
C LEU A 237 -26.78 11.04 -9.35
N ASP A 238 -27.54 10.47 -10.29
CA ASP A 238 -27.15 10.19 -11.67
C ASP A 238 -25.86 9.34 -11.78
N ASP A 239 -25.71 8.33 -10.88
CA ASP A 239 -24.56 7.43 -10.86
C ASP A 239 -24.94 6.07 -10.26
N ASP A 240 -24.10 5.05 -10.39
CA ASP A 240 -24.31 3.75 -9.75
C ASP A 240 -23.92 3.76 -8.26
N ALA A 241 -24.49 2.83 -7.49
CA ALA A 241 -24.37 2.81 -6.04
C ALA A 241 -22.92 2.72 -5.54
N GLU A 242 -22.05 1.95 -6.20
CA GLU A 242 -20.63 1.82 -5.83
C GLU A 242 -19.88 3.13 -6.09
N SER A 243 -20.11 3.75 -7.25
CA SER A 243 -19.53 5.04 -7.62
C SER A 243 -20.00 6.15 -6.68
N ILE A 244 -21.27 6.19 -6.31
CA ILE A 244 -21.84 7.14 -5.36
C ILE A 244 -21.11 7.07 -4.02
N ILE A 245 -21.01 5.89 -3.40
CA ILE A 245 -20.33 5.71 -2.11
C ILE A 245 -18.84 6.10 -2.21
N THR A 246 -18.19 5.75 -3.30
CA THR A 246 -16.79 6.09 -3.54
C THR A 246 -16.60 7.59 -3.66
N ASN A 247 -17.44 8.27 -4.43
CA ASN A 247 -17.40 9.72 -4.62
C ASN A 247 -17.67 10.48 -3.31
N GLU A 248 -18.68 10.07 -2.55
CA GLU A 248 -19.01 10.64 -1.25
C GLU A 248 -17.83 10.55 -0.27
N ARG A 249 -17.14 9.40 -0.22
CA ARG A 249 -15.92 9.25 0.59
C ARG A 249 -14.81 10.22 0.16
N TYR A 250 -14.59 10.40 -1.15
CA TYR A 250 -13.59 11.35 -1.65
C TYR A 250 -13.95 12.80 -1.35
N ILE A 251 -15.24 13.17 -1.44
CA ILE A 251 -15.71 14.51 -1.06
C ILE A 251 -15.43 14.77 0.43
N TYR A 252 -15.76 13.81 1.29
CA TYR A 252 -15.47 13.91 2.72
C TYR A 252 -13.97 14.04 3.00
N ILE A 253 -13.14 13.20 2.39
CA ILE A 253 -11.67 13.24 2.54
C ILE A 253 -11.11 14.59 2.06
N ALA A 254 -11.58 15.11 0.93
CA ALA A 254 -11.16 16.42 0.42
C ALA A 254 -11.50 17.56 1.39
N GLN A 255 -12.65 17.48 2.05
CA GLN A 255 -13.04 18.46 3.11
C GLN A 255 -12.12 18.34 4.33
N LEU A 256 -11.83 17.13 4.80
CA LEU A 256 -10.90 16.87 5.89
C LEU A 256 -9.51 17.46 5.60
N ILE A 257 -8.97 17.16 4.43
CA ILE A 257 -7.64 17.64 4.02
C ILE A 257 -7.60 19.16 3.96
N LYS A 258 -8.61 19.77 3.39
CA LYS A 258 -8.71 21.24 3.32
C LYS A 258 -8.72 21.90 4.71
N GLY A 259 -9.32 21.24 5.71
CA GLY A 259 -9.36 21.72 7.09
C GLY A 259 -8.12 21.42 7.92
N CYS A 260 -7.50 20.27 7.68
CA CYS A 260 -6.48 19.70 8.57
C CYS A 260 -5.04 19.73 8.00
N TYR A 261 -4.86 19.90 6.70
CA TYR A 261 -3.55 19.85 6.05
C TYR A 261 -3.19 21.16 5.37
N LYS A 262 -2.05 21.73 5.76
CA LYS A 262 -1.49 22.93 5.15
C LYS A 262 -0.19 22.57 4.44
N LYS A 263 -0.25 22.48 3.13
CA LYS A 263 0.94 22.33 2.30
C LYS A 263 1.67 23.67 2.27
N LYS A 264 2.94 23.67 2.68
CA LYS A 264 3.76 24.85 2.46
C LYS A 264 3.92 24.99 0.96
N SER A 265 3.32 26.03 0.38
CA SER A 265 3.49 26.36 -1.04
C SER A 265 4.98 26.51 -1.32
N THR A 266 5.59 25.45 -1.80
CA THR A 266 6.97 25.50 -2.28
C THR A 266 6.92 25.98 -3.72
N GLU A 267 6.99 27.30 -3.91
CA GLU A 267 7.39 27.87 -5.20
C GLU A 267 8.78 27.38 -5.64
N LYS A 268 9.51 26.72 -4.76
CA LYS A 268 10.80 26.10 -5.08
C LYS A 268 10.57 24.63 -5.44
N LEU A 269 10.44 24.39 -6.74
CA LEU A 269 10.55 23.05 -7.32
C LEU A 269 11.76 22.36 -6.71
N SER A 270 11.59 21.11 -6.23
CA SER A 270 12.72 20.29 -5.77
C SER A 270 13.73 20.13 -6.93
N THR A 271 14.95 19.76 -6.61
CA THR A 271 15.94 19.49 -7.67
C THR A 271 15.45 18.40 -8.61
N SER A 272 14.75 17.40 -8.07
CA SER A 272 14.12 16.33 -8.85
C SER A 272 13.05 16.89 -9.80
N ASP A 273 12.13 17.73 -9.31
CA ASP A 273 11.06 18.33 -10.13
C ASP A 273 11.63 19.21 -11.25
N LYS A 274 12.77 19.90 -10.97
CA LYS A 274 13.46 20.69 -12.02
C LYS A 274 14.06 19.81 -13.09
N ILE A 275 14.69 18.69 -12.68
CA ILE A 275 15.24 17.70 -13.62
C ILE A 275 14.10 17.08 -14.42
N ASP A 276 13.02 16.64 -13.77
CA ASP A 276 11.86 16.06 -14.43
C ASP A 276 11.25 17.03 -15.42
N LYS A 277 11.07 18.29 -15.07
CA LYS A 277 10.54 19.32 -15.96
C LYS A 277 11.39 19.53 -17.23
N VAL A 278 12.71 19.33 -17.14
CA VAL A 278 13.63 19.42 -18.28
C VAL A 278 13.58 18.13 -19.10
N VAL A 279 13.70 16.98 -18.45
CA VAL A 279 13.76 15.66 -19.11
C VAL A 279 12.44 15.27 -19.77
N THR A 280 11.31 15.60 -19.14
CA THR A 280 9.96 15.31 -19.67
C THR A 280 9.41 16.42 -20.59
N ASN A 281 10.19 17.47 -20.83
CA ASN A 281 9.77 18.54 -21.74
C ASN A 281 9.56 18.00 -23.15
N ARG A 282 8.40 18.30 -23.74
CA ARG A 282 7.99 17.80 -25.07
C ARG A 282 9.01 18.07 -26.19
N TRP A 283 9.73 19.19 -26.11
CA TRP A 283 10.72 19.60 -27.13
C TRP A 283 12.15 19.17 -26.76
N LEU A 284 12.49 19.16 -25.45
CA LEU A 284 13.82 18.80 -24.98
C LEU A 284 13.99 17.30 -24.77
N GLY A 285 12.93 16.56 -24.52
CA GLY A 285 12.99 15.13 -24.23
C GLY A 285 13.63 14.32 -25.37
N LEU A 286 13.27 14.57 -26.63
CA LEU A 286 13.86 13.88 -27.78
C LEU A 286 15.36 14.15 -27.95
N PRO A 287 15.85 15.42 -27.95
CA PRO A 287 17.29 15.71 -27.98
C PRO A 287 18.04 15.08 -26.79
N ILE A 288 17.52 15.19 -25.59
CA ILE A 288 18.12 14.61 -24.38
C ILE A 288 18.22 13.08 -24.53
N PHE A 289 17.15 12.42 -24.97
CA PHE A 289 17.14 10.99 -25.24
C PHE A 289 18.22 10.60 -26.26
N ALA A 290 18.33 11.33 -27.38
CA ALA A 290 19.34 11.09 -28.41
C ALA A 290 20.76 11.20 -27.86
N VAL A 291 21.04 12.23 -27.05
CA VAL A 291 22.35 12.41 -26.40
C VAL A 291 22.65 11.27 -25.42
N VAL A 292 21.68 10.92 -24.57
CA VAL A 292 21.85 9.82 -23.58
C VAL A 292 22.09 8.49 -24.32
N MET A 293 21.30 8.19 -25.34
CA MET A 293 21.48 6.96 -26.13
C MET A 293 22.81 6.94 -26.85
N PHE A 294 23.25 8.06 -27.41
CA PHE A 294 24.59 8.17 -28.01
C PHE A 294 25.70 7.90 -26.99
N LEU A 295 25.61 8.50 -25.77
CA LEU A 295 26.59 8.27 -24.71
C LEU A 295 26.61 6.80 -24.26
N VAL A 296 25.43 6.19 -24.06
CA VAL A 296 25.31 4.77 -23.68
C VAL A 296 25.94 3.90 -24.76
N TYR A 297 25.61 4.15 -26.03
CA TYR A 297 26.17 3.41 -27.14
C TYR A 297 27.70 3.61 -27.25
N TRP A 298 28.19 4.84 -27.12
CA TRP A 298 29.63 5.14 -27.17
C TRP A 298 30.39 4.46 -26.04
N VAL A 299 29.89 4.52 -24.82
CA VAL A 299 30.50 3.83 -23.67
C VAL A 299 30.48 2.32 -23.86
N ALA A 300 29.34 1.77 -24.29
CA ALA A 300 29.20 0.33 -24.46
C ALA A 300 30.05 -0.25 -25.58
N MET A 301 30.15 0.46 -26.71
CA MET A 301 30.86 -0.06 -27.91
C MET A 301 32.32 0.34 -27.92
N VAL A 302 32.62 1.61 -27.62
CA VAL A 302 33.98 2.16 -27.73
C VAL A 302 34.73 2.14 -26.42
N GLY A 303 34.04 2.52 -25.31
CA GLY A 303 34.70 2.64 -23.99
C GLY A 303 34.94 1.32 -23.31
N VAL A 304 34.04 0.36 -23.44
CA VAL A 304 34.10 -0.93 -22.74
C VAL A 304 34.10 -2.10 -23.75
N GLY A 305 33.22 -2.06 -24.74
CA GLY A 305 33.01 -3.19 -25.65
C GLY A 305 34.24 -3.50 -26.50
N ALA A 306 34.80 -2.52 -27.20
CA ALA A 306 35.99 -2.73 -28.03
C ALA A 306 37.20 -3.16 -27.18
N PRO A 307 37.60 -2.46 -26.11
CA PRO A 307 38.70 -2.92 -25.26
C PRO A 307 38.50 -4.29 -24.64
N ALA A 308 37.26 -4.62 -24.24
CA ALA A 308 36.96 -5.95 -23.68
C ALA A 308 37.03 -7.06 -24.74
N THR A 309 36.57 -6.74 -25.98
CA THR A 309 36.67 -7.70 -27.11
C THR A 309 38.10 -7.88 -27.53
N ASP A 310 38.89 -6.80 -27.62
CA ASP A 310 40.30 -6.87 -27.94
C ASP A 310 41.09 -7.65 -26.89
N TRP A 311 40.81 -7.36 -25.60
CA TRP A 311 41.41 -8.13 -24.50
C TRP A 311 41.03 -9.62 -24.56
N ALA A 312 39.78 -9.94 -24.85
CA ALA A 312 39.33 -11.30 -24.94
C ALA A 312 39.96 -12.00 -26.19
N ASN A 313 39.96 -11.34 -27.34
CA ASN A 313 40.48 -11.92 -28.59
C ASN A 313 42.01 -12.06 -28.56
N ASP A 314 42.72 -10.98 -28.14
CA ASP A 314 44.19 -10.98 -28.25
C ASP A 314 44.81 -11.49 -26.93
N GLY A 315 44.23 -11.16 -25.77
CA GLY A 315 44.78 -11.52 -24.47
C GLY A 315 44.40 -12.92 -23.96
N VAL A 316 43.21 -13.42 -24.36
CA VAL A 316 42.71 -14.73 -23.88
C VAL A 316 42.73 -15.77 -24.99
N PHE A 317 42.38 -15.41 -26.22
CA PHE A 317 42.21 -16.33 -27.33
C PHE A 317 43.17 -16.06 -28.51
N GLY A 318 43.97 -14.96 -28.46
CA GLY A 318 44.79 -14.49 -29.60
C GLY A 318 45.82 -15.48 -30.10
N ASP A 319 46.45 -16.22 -29.20
CA ASP A 319 47.45 -17.27 -29.55
C ASP A 319 46.82 -18.69 -29.46
N GLY A 320 45.52 -18.81 -29.55
CA GLY A 320 44.79 -20.05 -29.31
C GLY A 320 44.64 -20.36 -27.80
N TRP A 321 43.42 -20.58 -27.35
CA TRP A 321 43.18 -20.92 -25.95
C TRP A 321 43.56 -22.36 -25.66
N HIS A 322 44.65 -22.55 -24.94
CA HIS A 322 45.12 -23.87 -24.53
C HIS A 322 44.87 -24.08 -23.04
N LEU A 323 43.91 -24.90 -22.68
CA LEU A 323 43.62 -25.26 -21.29
C LEU A 323 44.84 -25.94 -20.66
N PHE A 324 45.47 -25.31 -19.66
CA PHE A 324 46.71 -25.76 -19.02
C PHE A 324 47.88 -25.96 -19.98
N THR A 325 48.01 -25.17 -21.05
CA THR A 325 49.08 -25.25 -22.07
C THR A 325 49.06 -26.55 -22.90
N ILE A 326 47.98 -27.34 -22.81
CA ILE A 326 47.85 -28.58 -23.59
C ILE A 326 47.63 -28.22 -25.07
N GLY A 327 48.51 -28.66 -25.95
CA GLY A 327 48.45 -28.39 -27.38
C GLY A 327 49.09 -27.09 -27.86
N ALA A 328 49.66 -26.25 -26.97
CA ALA A 328 50.31 -25.00 -27.38
C ALA A 328 51.49 -25.25 -28.33
N ALA A 329 52.30 -26.25 -28.05
CA ALA A 329 53.43 -26.59 -28.90
C ALA A 329 53.00 -27.09 -30.30
N ASP A 330 51.92 -27.89 -30.37
CA ASP A 330 51.37 -28.38 -31.64
C ASP A 330 50.81 -27.26 -32.51
N TYR A 331 50.23 -26.22 -31.86
CA TYR A 331 49.71 -25.03 -32.52
C TYR A 331 50.82 -24.12 -33.07
N GLU A 332 51.88 -23.88 -32.29
CA GLU A 332 53.03 -23.12 -32.73
C GLU A 332 53.74 -23.82 -33.93
N GLU A 333 53.90 -25.16 -33.86
CA GLU A 333 54.51 -25.91 -34.93
C GLU A 333 53.66 -25.86 -36.22
N ALA A 334 52.35 -26.01 -36.10
CA ALA A 334 51.43 -25.93 -37.24
C ALA A 334 51.38 -24.52 -37.86
N THR A 335 51.45 -23.47 -37.04
CA THR A 335 51.46 -22.07 -37.50
C THR A 335 52.76 -21.74 -38.21
N ALA A 336 53.89 -22.21 -37.70
CA ALA A 336 55.23 -22.05 -38.34
C ALA A 336 55.32 -22.77 -39.67
N GLU A 337 54.74 -24.00 -39.76
CA GLU A 337 54.67 -24.77 -41.01
C GLU A 337 53.80 -24.06 -42.06
N TYR A 338 52.67 -23.45 -41.64
CA TYR A 338 51.78 -22.69 -42.50
C TYR A 338 52.44 -21.41 -43.06
N ASP A 339 53.14 -20.66 -42.23
CA ASP A 339 53.87 -19.46 -42.63
C ASP A 339 55.03 -19.78 -43.58
N ASP A 340 55.74 -20.92 -43.38
CA ASP A 340 56.79 -21.38 -44.29
C ASP A 340 56.21 -21.80 -45.65
N GLN A 341 55.00 -22.40 -45.66
CA GLN A 341 54.34 -22.72 -46.91
C GLN A 341 53.87 -21.50 -47.70
N ILE A 342 53.42 -20.43 -47.02
CA ILE A 342 53.04 -19.15 -47.65
C ILE A 342 54.29 -18.49 -48.23
N THR A 343 55.38 -18.39 -47.48
CA THR A 343 56.62 -17.73 -47.88
C THR A 343 57.31 -18.46 -49.07
N ARG A 344 57.07 -19.75 -49.25
CA ARG A 344 57.55 -20.52 -50.44
C ARG A 344 56.67 -20.40 -51.66
N ARG A 345 55.48 -19.78 -51.56
CA ARG A 345 54.55 -19.59 -52.70
C ARG A 345 54.66 -18.26 -53.39
N ASP A 346 55.25 -17.31 -52.73
CA ASP A 346 55.65 -15.98 -53.29
C ASP A 346 57.09 -16.05 -53.83
#